data_a38d1e7e3a2b975e7db557e57a00889b
#
_entry.id   a38d1e7e3a2b975e7db557e57a00889b
#
_cell.length_a   1.000
_cell.length_b   1.000
_cell.length_c   1.000
_cell.angle_alpha   90.00
_cell.angle_beta   90.00
_cell.angle_gamma   90.00
#
_symmetry.space_group_name_H-M   'P 1'
#
loop_
_entity.id
_entity.type
_entity.pdbx_description
1 polymer ?
#
loop_
_entity_poly.entity_id
_entity_poly.type
_entity_poly.pdbx_seq_one_letter_code
_entity_poly.pdbx_strand_id
1 'polypeptide(L)'
;MEAIFIILLVAIGLFVSSFRLVRQTDMFVVERLGGYYKTWDTGIHLLIPFIDKVAKQVSMKEQIRDFPPQPVITKDNLTMQIDSVVFFQVTDPKLFAYGVNNPIAAIENLSATTLRNIIGDLDLEQTLTSRELINTKMRDILDEATDPWGIKVNRVEIKNIIPPRDIREALEKQLRAEREKRESVLLAEGQKRAEILKAEGEAEAVIVRANADKQSRILAAEGEAEGILRLKRAEADGINLIKKAGADNAVLQIKSFEALAKVADGQSTKIVVPSNLMDLSSVVLAAKEIATNEPPKTPATPKKK
;
A
#
# COMPACT_ATOMS: atom_id res chain seq x y z
N MET A 1 17.16 -8.19 -87.24
CA MET A 1 17.40 -9.03 -86.05
C MET A 1 17.51 -8.16 -84.81
N GLU A 2 18.30 -7.09 -84.80
CA GLU A 2 18.51 -6.20 -83.63
C GLU A 2 17.25 -5.50 -83.14
N ALA A 3 16.40 -4.97 -84.08
CA ALA A 3 15.14 -4.30 -83.72
C ALA A 3 14.16 -5.25 -82.98
N ILE A 4 14.09 -6.52 -83.39
CA ILE A 4 13.24 -7.53 -82.75
C ILE A 4 13.78 -7.85 -81.35
N PHE A 5 15.11 -7.92 -81.13
CA PHE A 5 15.74 -8.14 -79.85
C PHE A 5 15.49 -6.99 -78.90
N ILE A 6 15.56 -5.74 -79.38
CA ILE A 6 15.26 -4.54 -78.54
C ILE A 6 13.79 -4.55 -78.11
N ILE A 7 12.85 -4.85 -79.07
CA ILE A 7 11.43 -4.92 -78.72
C ILE A 7 11.14 -6.02 -77.73
N LEU A 8 11.77 -7.17 -77.86
CA LEU A 8 11.63 -8.28 -76.90
C LEU A 8 12.15 -7.88 -75.52
N LEU A 9 13.31 -7.22 -75.43
CA LEU A 9 13.92 -6.76 -74.20
C LEU A 9 13.05 -5.72 -73.47
N VAL A 10 12.46 -4.78 -74.21
CA VAL A 10 11.49 -3.79 -73.74
C VAL A 10 10.22 -4.50 -73.23
N ALA A 11 9.69 -5.47 -73.97
CA ALA A 11 8.52 -6.24 -73.56
C ALA A 11 8.76 -7.02 -72.27
N ILE A 12 9.92 -7.65 -72.12
CA ILE A 12 10.31 -8.35 -70.88
C ILE A 12 10.45 -7.35 -69.75
N GLY A 13 11.07 -6.20 -69.96
CA GLY A 13 11.21 -5.13 -68.94
C GLY A 13 9.84 -4.62 -68.46
N LEU A 14 8.91 -4.36 -69.39
CA LEU A 14 7.54 -3.98 -69.05
C LEU A 14 6.80 -5.09 -68.27
N PHE A 15 6.98 -6.35 -68.69
CA PHE A 15 6.37 -7.49 -68.00
C PHE A 15 6.87 -7.64 -66.57
N VAL A 16 8.17 -7.54 -66.33
CA VAL A 16 8.75 -7.60 -64.99
C VAL A 16 8.29 -6.42 -64.13
N SER A 17 8.19 -5.21 -64.72
CA SER A 17 7.69 -3.99 -64.06
C SER A 17 6.22 -4.07 -63.66
N SER A 18 5.45 -4.96 -64.30
CA SER A 18 4.01 -5.15 -64.05
C SER A 18 3.72 -5.85 -62.75
N PHE A 19 4.67 -6.59 -62.17
CA PHE A 19 4.44 -7.28 -60.92
C PHE A 19 4.56 -6.32 -59.73
N ARG A 20 3.51 -6.28 -58.91
CA ARG A 20 3.46 -5.53 -57.66
C ARG A 20 3.18 -6.46 -56.49
N LEU A 21 4.04 -6.39 -55.47
CA LEU A 21 3.87 -7.12 -54.22
C LEU A 21 3.17 -6.21 -53.22
N VAL A 22 2.01 -6.63 -52.74
CA VAL A 22 1.25 -5.95 -51.70
C VAL A 22 1.56 -6.62 -50.36
N ARG A 23 2.00 -5.82 -49.40
CA ARG A 23 2.32 -6.30 -48.02
C ARG A 23 1.04 -6.64 -47.27
N GLN A 24 1.11 -7.52 -46.29
CA GLN A 24 -0.04 -7.97 -45.48
C GLN A 24 -0.80 -6.84 -44.80
N THR A 25 -0.13 -5.74 -44.51
CA THR A 25 -0.72 -4.59 -43.78
C THR A 25 -1.27 -3.50 -44.66
N ASP A 26 -1.05 -3.60 -45.96
CA ASP A 26 -1.38 -2.56 -46.92
C ASP A 26 -2.42 -3.08 -47.94
N MET A 27 -3.27 -2.18 -48.41
CA MET A 27 -4.15 -2.42 -49.55
C MET A 27 -3.94 -1.36 -50.59
N PHE A 28 -3.95 -1.76 -51.85
CA PHE A 28 -3.77 -0.84 -52.98
C PHE A 28 -5.10 -0.63 -53.68
N VAL A 29 -5.51 0.64 -53.78
CA VAL A 29 -6.65 1.05 -54.59
C VAL A 29 -6.15 1.29 -56.01
N VAL A 30 -6.66 0.53 -56.95
CA VAL A 30 -6.22 0.57 -58.36
C VAL A 30 -7.30 1.17 -59.22
N GLU A 31 -6.88 2.15 -60.03
CA GLU A 31 -7.68 2.79 -61.09
C GLU A 31 -7.31 2.22 -62.43
N ARG A 32 -8.33 2.07 -63.27
CA ARG A 32 -8.18 1.73 -64.69
C ARG A 32 -8.79 2.83 -65.56
N LEU A 33 -7.95 3.48 -66.35
CA LEU A 33 -8.37 4.61 -67.21
C LEU A 33 -9.14 5.71 -66.46
N GLY A 34 -8.73 5.99 -65.19
CA GLY A 34 -9.33 7.04 -64.38
C GLY A 34 -10.56 6.61 -63.56
N GLY A 35 -11.04 5.37 -63.71
CA GLY A 35 -12.12 4.82 -62.87
C GLY A 35 -11.64 3.78 -61.87
N TYR A 36 -12.31 3.67 -60.72
CA TYR A 36 -12.03 2.60 -59.75
C TYR A 36 -12.20 1.23 -60.41
N TYR A 37 -11.14 0.42 -60.35
CA TYR A 37 -11.16 -0.94 -60.87
C TYR A 37 -11.32 -1.97 -59.80
N LYS A 38 -10.35 -2.05 -58.85
CA LYS A 38 -10.33 -3.04 -57.80
C LYS A 38 -9.42 -2.60 -56.65
N THR A 39 -9.69 -3.07 -55.45
CA THR A 39 -8.75 -3.01 -54.32
C THR A 39 -7.95 -4.31 -54.28
N TRP A 40 -6.63 -4.21 -54.18
CA TRP A 40 -5.73 -5.33 -54.10
C TRP A 40 -5.41 -5.62 -52.66
N ASP A 41 -5.66 -6.86 -52.30
CA ASP A 41 -5.30 -7.44 -51.03
C ASP A 41 -3.84 -7.92 -51.01
N THR A 42 -3.40 -8.53 -49.96
CA THR A 42 -2.04 -9.10 -49.78
C THR A 42 -1.72 -10.10 -50.88
N GLY A 43 -0.53 -9.99 -51.48
CA GLY A 43 -0.04 -10.95 -52.45
C GLY A 43 0.61 -10.29 -53.69
N ILE A 44 0.82 -11.10 -54.72
CA ILE A 44 1.39 -10.66 -56.00
C ILE A 44 0.25 -10.33 -56.96
N HIS A 45 0.25 -9.13 -57.46
CA HIS A 45 -0.75 -8.63 -58.42
C HIS A 45 -0.06 -8.15 -59.69
N LEU A 46 -0.78 -8.28 -60.79
CA LEU A 46 -0.33 -7.83 -62.12
C LEU A 46 -0.96 -6.48 -62.45
N LEU A 47 -0.13 -5.45 -62.57
CA LEU A 47 -0.52 -4.12 -62.98
C LEU A 47 -0.26 -3.97 -64.50
N ILE A 48 -1.29 -3.63 -65.28
CA ILE A 48 -1.12 -3.39 -66.71
C ILE A 48 -0.54 -1.98 -66.91
N PRO A 49 0.75 -1.85 -67.36
CA PRO A 49 1.34 -0.54 -67.58
C PRO A 49 0.51 0.32 -68.51
N PHE A 50 0.47 1.63 -68.27
CA PHE A 50 -0.28 2.66 -69.00
C PHE A 50 -1.82 2.62 -68.81
N ILE A 51 -2.42 1.47 -68.48
CA ILE A 51 -3.88 1.33 -68.29
C ILE A 51 -4.25 1.39 -66.81
N ASP A 52 -3.51 0.66 -65.95
CA ASP A 52 -3.76 0.56 -64.55
C ASP A 52 -2.79 1.48 -63.75
N LYS A 53 -3.33 2.18 -62.77
CA LYS A 53 -2.57 3.05 -61.90
C LYS A 53 -2.95 2.75 -60.43
N VAL A 54 -1.96 2.65 -59.53
CA VAL A 54 -2.23 2.65 -58.10
C VAL A 54 -2.59 4.07 -57.67
N ALA A 55 -3.86 4.30 -57.33
CA ALA A 55 -4.37 5.60 -56.92
C ALA A 55 -3.92 5.94 -55.51
N LYS A 56 -4.03 4.95 -54.60
CA LYS A 56 -3.65 5.15 -53.21
C LYS A 56 -3.19 3.83 -52.56
N GLN A 57 -2.13 3.91 -51.79
CA GLN A 57 -1.72 2.84 -50.88
C GLN A 57 -2.25 3.17 -49.48
N VAL A 58 -3.00 2.26 -48.90
CA VAL A 58 -3.70 2.45 -47.64
C VAL A 58 -3.19 1.41 -46.65
N SER A 59 -2.73 1.85 -45.48
CA SER A 59 -2.37 0.96 -44.41
C SER A 59 -3.62 0.61 -43.59
N MET A 60 -3.82 -0.68 -43.36
CA MET A 60 -4.93 -1.22 -42.59
C MET A 60 -4.61 -1.27 -41.07
N LYS A 61 -3.40 -0.87 -40.68
CA LYS A 61 -3.01 -0.76 -39.30
C LYS A 61 -3.68 0.42 -38.64
N GLU A 62 -3.87 0.31 -37.32
CA GLU A 62 -4.24 1.46 -36.51
C GLU A 62 -3.19 2.57 -36.66
N GLN A 63 -3.66 3.76 -36.93
CA GLN A 63 -2.86 4.96 -37.10
C GLN A 63 -3.15 5.92 -35.97
N ILE A 64 -2.10 6.62 -35.53
CA ILE A 64 -2.17 7.62 -34.47
C ILE A 64 -1.91 8.98 -35.11
N ARG A 65 -2.79 9.95 -34.84
CA ARG A 65 -2.62 11.33 -35.26
C ARG A 65 -2.72 12.26 -34.07
N ASP A 66 -1.65 13.00 -33.85
CA ASP A 66 -1.56 14.05 -32.86
C ASP A 66 -1.99 15.37 -33.54
N PHE A 67 -3.05 15.98 -33.03
CA PHE A 67 -3.55 17.25 -33.54
C PHE A 67 -3.07 18.40 -32.68
N PRO A 68 -2.71 19.54 -33.30
CA PRO A 68 -2.18 20.69 -32.59
C PRO A 68 -3.21 21.27 -31.61
N PRO A 69 -2.75 22.01 -30.58
CA PRO A 69 -3.64 22.65 -29.62
C PRO A 69 -4.67 23.55 -30.30
N GLN A 70 -5.95 23.33 -30.01
CA GLN A 70 -7.08 24.08 -30.54
C GLN A 70 -7.59 25.05 -29.47
N PRO A 71 -7.83 26.33 -29.82
CA PRO A 71 -8.46 27.28 -28.90
C PRO A 71 -9.95 26.94 -28.77
N VAL A 72 -10.41 26.73 -27.54
CA VAL A 72 -11.80 26.46 -27.18
C VAL A 72 -12.25 27.40 -26.09
N ILE A 73 -13.56 27.65 -26.02
CA ILE A 73 -14.16 28.53 -25.01
C ILE A 73 -15.12 27.66 -24.20
N THR A 74 -14.95 27.65 -22.89
CA THR A 74 -15.83 26.95 -21.95
C THR A 74 -17.12 27.72 -21.71
N LYS A 75 -18.09 27.06 -21.07
CA LYS A 75 -19.37 27.66 -20.69
C LYS A 75 -19.24 28.90 -19.78
N ASP A 76 -18.23 28.91 -18.92
CA ASP A 76 -17.85 30.02 -18.04
C ASP A 76 -16.99 31.10 -18.74
N ASN A 77 -16.98 31.07 -20.10
CA ASN A 77 -16.33 32.04 -20.98
C ASN A 77 -14.81 32.17 -20.82
N LEU A 78 -14.14 31.05 -20.46
CA LEU A 78 -12.70 30.98 -20.41
C LEU A 78 -12.12 30.38 -21.70
N THR A 79 -11.13 31.05 -22.29
CA THR A 79 -10.44 30.54 -23.47
C THR A 79 -9.28 29.67 -23.02
N MET A 80 -9.27 28.40 -23.48
CA MET A 80 -8.18 27.46 -23.19
C MET A 80 -7.70 26.79 -24.46
N GLN A 81 -6.51 26.18 -24.40
CA GLN A 81 -5.97 25.39 -25.50
C GLN A 81 -5.99 23.93 -25.14
N ILE A 82 -6.54 23.11 -26.03
CA ILE A 82 -6.65 21.66 -25.82
C ILE A 82 -6.09 20.96 -27.05
N ASP A 83 -5.15 20.05 -26.84
CA ASP A 83 -4.63 19.14 -27.87
C ASP A 83 -5.24 17.75 -27.69
N SER A 84 -5.41 17.04 -28.80
CA SER A 84 -6.01 15.71 -28.82
C SER A 84 -5.24 14.76 -29.73
N VAL A 85 -5.32 13.49 -29.39
CA VAL A 85 -4.77 12.38 -30.17
C VAL A 85 -5.91 11.48 -30.58
N VAL A 86 -5.97 11.18 -31.86
CA VAL A 86 -6.99 10.30 -32.44
C VAL A 86 -6.34 9.01 -32.91
N PHE A 87 -6.90 7.89 -32.48
CA PHE A 87 -6.54 6.53 -32.89
C PHE A 87 -7.61 6.03 -33.83
N PHE A 88 -7.23 5.76 -35.06
CA PHE A 88 -8.15 5.32 -36.09
C PHE A 88 -7.52 4.26 -37.00
N GLN A 89 -8.37 3.48 -37.64
CA GLN A 89 -7.96 2.53 -38.66
C GLN A 89 -8.85 2.67 -39.90
N VAL A 90 -8.30 2.36 -41.05
CA VAL A 90 -9.08 2.32 -42.27
C VAL A 90 -9.80 0.97 -42.36
N THR A 91 -11.12 0.99 -42.51
CA THR A 91 -11.96 -0.20 -42.69
C THR A 91 -12.25 -0.48 -44.19
N ASP A 92 -12.45 0.57 -45.01
CA ASP A 92 -12.66 0.45 -46.42
C ASP A 92 -11.68 1.35 -47.20
N PRO A 93 -10.66 0.77 -47.86
CA PRO A 93 -9.70 1.52 -48.69
C PRO A 93 -10.31 2.30 -49.82
N LYS A 94 -11.41 1.83 -50.41
CA LYS A 94 -12.11 2.52 -51.51
C LYS A 94 -12.75 3.81 -51.01
N LEU A 95 -13.51 3.72 -49.91
CA LEU A 95 -14.13 4.89 -49.30
C LEU A 95 -13.07 5.88 -48.78
N PHE A 96 -11.96 5.37 -48.23
CA PHE A 96 -10.83 6.20 -47.80
C PHE A 96 -10.16 6.95 -48.96
N ALA A 97 -10.12 6.36 -50.15
CA ALA A 97 -9.50 6.99 -51.33
C ALA A 97 -10.40 8.02 -52.01
N TYR A 98 -11.72 7.78 -52.04
CA TYR A 98 -12.67 8.56 -52.84
C TYR A 98 -13.75 9.28 -52.02
N GLY A 99 -13.97 8.90 -50.75
CA GLY A 99 -15.02 9.48 -49.90
C GLY A 99 -14.75 10.94 -49.53
N VAL A 100 -13.49 11.29 -49.34
CA VAL A 100 -13.08 12.67 -49.03
C VAL A 100 -11.70 12.96 -49.61
N ASN A 101 -11.47 14.20 -50.03
CA ASN A 101 -10.21 14.57 -50.67
C ASN A 101 -8.97 14.40 -49.77
N ASN A 102 -9.05 14.84 -48.53
CA ASN A 102 -7.99 14.66 -47.54
C ASN A 102 -8.58 14.16 -46.23
N PRO A 103 -8.63 12.83 -46.01
CA PRO A 103 -9.23 12.25 -44.81
C PRO A 103 -8.62 12.73 -43.51
N ILE A 104 -7.31 12.90 -43.48
CA ILE A 104 -6.60 13.32 -42.23
C ILE A 104 -6.96 14.75 -41.85
N ALA A 105 -6.95 15.69 -42.82
CA ALA A 105 -7.35 17.06 -42.54
C ALA A 105 -8.86 17.17 -42.21
N ALA A 106 -9.69 16.29 -42.80
CA ALA A 106 -11.11 16.24 -42.47
C ALA A 106 -11.34 15.80 -41.02
N ILE A 107 -10.65 14.76 -40.58
CA ILE A 107 -10.70 14.31 -39.16
C ILE A 107 -10.18 15.42 -38.20
N GLU A 108 -9.10 16.12 -38.57
CA GLU A 108 -8.55 17.22 -37.78
C GLU A 108 -9.57 18.34 -37.57
N ASN A 109 -10.18 18.81 -38.66
CA ASN A 109 -11.19 19.87 -38.61
C ASN A 109 -12.46 19.44 -37.87
N LEU A 110 -12.88 18.19 -38.07
CA LEU A 110 -14.03 17.61 -37.38
C LEU A 110 -13.73 17.47 -35.87
N SER A 111 -12.54 16.99 -35.53
CA SER A 111 -12.10 16.90 -34.14
C SER A 111 -12.08 18.27 -33.46
N ALA A 112 -11.54 19.29 -34.12
CA ALA A 112 -11.49 20.66 -33.60
C ALA A 112 -12.90 21.26 -33.38
N THR A 113 -13.83 21.05 -34.31
CA THR A 113 -15.22 21.55 -34.18
C THR A 113 -16.00 20.78 -33.12
N THR A 114 -15.86 19.45 -33.07
CA THR A 114 -16.51 18.61 -32.06
C THR A 114 -16.00 18.92 -30.67
N LEU A 115 -14.68 19.06 -30.50
CA LEU A 115 -14.07 19.45 -29.22
C LEU A 115 -14.61 20.81 -28.75
N ARG A 116 -14.70 21.80 -29.66
CA ARG A 116 -15.24 23.12 -29.32
C ARG A 116 -16.69 23.05 -28.85
N ASN A 117 -17.51 22.24 -29.49
CA ASN A 117 -18.90 22.08 -29.10
C ASN A 117 -19.02 21.41 -27.72
N ILE A 118 -18.30 20.30 -27.50
CA ILE A 118 -18.36 19.59 -26.23
C ILE A 118 -17.87 20.45 -25.06
N ILE A 119 -16.75 21.17 -25.26
CA ILE A 119 -16.18 22.03 -24.22
C ILE A 119 -17.04 23.26 -23.97
N GLY A 120 -17.74 23.78 -25.01
CA GLY A 120 -18.66 24.91 -24.86
C GLY A 120 -19.84 24.64 -23.92
N ASP A 121 -20.18 23.38 -23.69
CA ASP A 121 -21.24 22.97 -22.76
C ASP A 121 -20.70 22.70 -21.34
N LEU A 122 -19.38 22.68 -21.13
CA LEU A 122 -18.73 22.34 -19.87
C LEU A 122 -18.06 23.56 -19.22
N ASP A 123 -18.11 23.61 -17.90
CA ASP A 123 -17.34 24.55 -17.11
C ASP A 123 -15.85 24.12 -17.04
N LEU A 124 -14.96 25.02 -16.62
CA LEU A 124 -13.53 24.73 -16.49
C LEU A 124 -13.27 23.52 -15.60
N GLU A 125 -13.89 23.44 -14.43
CA GLU A 125 -13.71 22.33 -13.49
C GLU A 125 -14.15 21.00 -14.08
N GLN A 126 -15.30 20.98 -14.75
CA GLN A 126 -15.81 19.80 -15.45
C GLN A 126 -14.88 19.38 -16.60
N THR A 127 -14.33 20.33 -17.34
CA THR A 127 -13.39 20.05 -18.43
C THR A 127 -12.12 19.40 -17.93
N LEU A 128 -11.63 19.80 -16.74
CA LEU A 128 -10.42 19.21 -16.14
C LEU A 128 -10.66 17.84 -15.52
N THR A 129 -11.85 17.60 -14.96
CA THR A 129 -12.19 16.39 -14.21
C THR A 129 -12.85 15.30 -15.06
N SER A 130 -13.58 15.67 -16.11
CA SER A 130 -14.41 14.73 -16.90
C SER A 130 -13.80 14.35 -18.24
N ARG A 131 -12.48 14.18 -18.30
CA ARG A 131 -11.76 13.83 -19.55
C ARG A 131 -12.31 12.57 -20.22
N GLU A 132 -12.66 11.56 -19.47
CA GLU A 132 -13.19 10.30 -20.00
C GLU A 132 -14.55 10.51 -20.71
N LEU A 133 -15.41 11.34 -20.15
CA LEU A 133 -16.68 11.70 -20.78
C LEU A 133 -16.46 12.44 -22.11
N ILE A 134 -15.50 13.37 -22.15
CA ILE A 134 -15.17 14.13 -23.37
C ILE A 134 -14.59 13.18 -24.42
N ASN A 135 -13.64 12.32 -24.05
CA ASN A 135 -13.03 11.33 -24.92
C ASN A 135 -14.09 10.41 -25.57
N THR A 136 -15.03 9.92 -24.75
CA THR A 136 -16.12 9.05 -25.22
C THR A 136 -17.04 9.77 -26.19
N LYS A 137 -17.52 10.97 -25.84
CA LYS A 137 -18.37 11.78 -26.73
C LYS A 137 -17.67 12.14 -28.04
N MET A 138 -16.39 12.52 -27.96
CA MET A 138 -15.61 12.80 -29.15
C MET A 138 -15.48 11.57 -30.05
N ARG A 139 -15.15 10.41 -29.48
CA ARG A 139 -15.04 9.15 -30.21
C ARG A 139 -16.34 8.84 -30.94
N ASP A 140 -17.48 8.90 -30.24
CA ASP A 140 -18.78 8.52 -30.80
C ASP A 140 -19.17 9.43 -31.99
N ILE A 141 -18.99 10.74 -31.84
CA ILE A 141 -19.31 11.71 -32.91
C ILE A 141 -18.33 11.57 -34.07
N LEU A 142 -17.04 11.37 -33.79
CA LEU A 142 -16.03 11.23 -34.85
C LEU A 142 -16.22 9.91 -35.59
N ASP A 143 -16.49 8.80 -34.92
CA ASP A 143 -16.71 7.49 -35.54
C ASP A 143 -17.92 7.52 -36.48
N GLU A 144 -19.06 8.05 -36.04
CA GLU A 144 -20.25 8.23 -36.84
C GLU A 144 -19.99 9.10 -38.11
N ALA A 145 -19.27 10.19 -37.92
CA ALA A 145 -18.98 11.13 -39.03
C ALA A 145 -17.92 10.61 -40.01
N THR A 146 -17.02 9.72 -39.60
CA THR A 146 -15.94 9.19 -40.46
C THR A 146 -16.28 7.85 -41.12
N ASP A 147 -17.34 7.17 -40.68
CA ASP A 147 -17.81 5.90 -41.28
C ASP A 147 -18.05 5.99 -42.79
N PRO A 148 -18.69 7.06 -43.35
CA PRO A 148 -18.83 7.23 -44.81
C PRO A 148 -17.49 7.36 -45.56
N TRP A 149 -16.41 7.65 -44.86
CA TRP A 149 -15.06 7.75 -45.43
C TRP A 149 -14.26 6.43 -45.28
N GLY A 150 -14.90 5.37 -44.77
CA GLY A 150 -14.25 4.09 -44.54
C GLY A 150 -13.17 4.15 -43.43
N ILE A 151 -13.36 5.01 -42.46
CA ILE A 151 -12.45 5.19 -41.31
C ILE A 151 -13.23 4.88 -40.06
N LYS A 152 -12.64 4.05 -39.19
CA LYS A 152 -13.15 3.76 -37.86
C LYS A 152 -12.29 4.43 -36.83
N VAL A 153 -12.89 5.23 -35.95
CA VAL A 153 -12.24 5.87 -34.84
C VAL A 153 -12.34 4.96 -33.62
N ASN A 154 -11.23 4.34 -33.23
CA ASN A 154 -11.20 3.41 -32.11
C ASN A 154 -11.20 4.16 -30.78
N ARG A 155 -10.41 5.24 -30.68
CA ARG A 155 -10.21 5.98 -29.43
C ARG A 155 -9.80 7.43 -29.73
N VAL A 156 -10.25 8.33 -28.88
CA VAL A 156 -9.81 9.72 -28.84
C VAL A 156 -9.33 10.02 -27.43
N GLU A 157 -8.22 10.71 -27.32
CA GLU A 157 -7.68 11.12 -26.03
C GLU A 157 -7.30 12.61 -26.03
N ILE A 158 -7.71 13.29 -25.00
CA ILE A 158 -7.22 14.63 -24.70
C ILE A 158 -5.85 14.50 -24.04
N LYS A 159 -4.85 15.14 -24.63
CA LYS A 159 -3.46 15.10 -24.18
C LYS A 159 -3.21 16.15 -23.12
N ASN A 160 -3.35 17.44 -23.47
CA ASN A 160 -3.17 18.55 -22.56
C ASN A 160 -4.38 19.48 -22.58
N ILE A 161 -4.70 20.04 -21.41
CA ILE A 161 -5.67 21.12 -21.25
C ILE A 161 -4.91 22.27 -20.63
N ILE A 162 -4.73 23.36 -21.37
CA ILE A 162 -3.92 24.52 -20.98
C ILE A 162 -4.85 25.70 -20.78
N PRO A 163 -5.23 26.01 -19.52
CA PRO A 163 -6.00 27.21 -19.21
C PRO A 163 -5.15 28.48 -19.35
N PRO A 164 -5.76 29.68 -19.40
CA PRO A 164 -5.06 30.95 -19.35
C PRO A 164 -4.12 31.04 -18.13
N ARG A 165 -3.06 31.80 -18.29
CA ARG A 165 -2.01 31.88 -17.26
C ARG A 165 -2.52 32.38 -15.93
N ASP A 166 -3.37 33.40 -15.94
CA ASP A 166 -3.92 34.00 -14.72
C ASP A 166 -4.79 33.02 -13.94
N ILE A 167 -5.60 32.22 -14.64
CA ILE A 167 -6.45 31.18 -14.05
C ILE A 167 -5.60 30.05 -13.48
N ARG A 168 -4.57 29.64 -14.18
CA ARG A 168 -3.64 28.61 -13.71
C ARG A 168 -2.94 29.02 -12.43
N GLU A 169 -2.43 30.26 -12.36
CA GLU A 169 -1.79 30.80 -11.15
C GLU A 169 -2.77 30.89 -9.97
N ALA A 170 -4.02 31.28 -10.24
CA ALA A 170 -5.06 31.30 -9.20
C ALA A 170 -5.40 29.90 -8.69
N LEU A 171 -5.57 28.93 -9.59
CA LEU A 171 -5.82 27.53 -9.22
C LEU A 171 -4.65 26.91 -8.44
N GLU A 172 -3.41 27.19 -8.85
CA GLU A 172 -2.23 26.71 -8.12
C GLU A 172 -2.19 27.26 -6.68
N LYS A 173 -2.50 28.54 -6.49
CA LYS A 173 -2.59 29.15 -5.15
C LYS A 173 -3.71 28.55 -4.32
N GLN A 174 -4.88 28.34 -4.92
CA GLN A 174 -6.02 27.73 -4.24
C GLN A 174 -5.71 26.28 -3.83
N LEU A 175 -5.16 25.48 -4.75
CA LEU A 175 -4.79 24.10 -4.47
C LEU A 175 -3.69 23.98 -3.40
N ARG A 176 -2.74 24.94 -3.40
CA ARG A 176 -1.70 24.99 -2.36
C ARG A 176 -2.33 25.27 -0.99
N ALA A 177 -3.17 26.28 -0.88
CA ALA A 177 -3.84 26.62 0.37
C ALA A 177 -4.75 25.48 0.88
N GLU A 178 -5.43 24.79 -0.03
CA GLU A 178 -6.24 23.62 0.34
C GLU A 178 -5.40 22.44 0.83
N ARG A 179 -4.25 22.18 0.19
CA ARG A 179 -3.31 21.14 0.66
C ARG A 179 -2.73 21.49 2.03
N GLU A 180 -2.29 22.73 2.24
CA GLU A 180 -1.77 23.20 3.53
C GLU A 180 -2.82 23.07 4.64
N LYS A 181 -4.08 23.42 4.34
CA LYS A 181 -5.19 23.21 5.27
C LYS A 181 -5.41 21.75 5.61
N ARG A 182 -5.46 20.87 4.59
CA ARG A 182 -5.63 19.43 4.80
C ARG A 182 -4.46 18.83 5.59
N GLU A 183 -3.23 19.23 5.28
CA GLU A 183 -2.04 18.82 6.01
C GLU A 183 -2.12 19.20 7.49
N SER A 184 -2.46 20.46 7.80
CA SER A 184 -2.62 20.95 9.16
C SER A 184 -3.70 20.15 9.93
N VAL A 185 -4.84 19.88 9.30
CA VAL A 185 -5.92 19.09 9.91
C VAL A 185 -5.45 17.64 10.18
N LEU A 186 -4.82 16.99 9.19
CA LEU A 186 -4.34 15.61 9.34
C LEU A 186 -3.26 15.50 10.43
N LEU A 187 -2.36 16.47 10.52
CA LEU A 187 -1.35 16.52 11.57
C LEU A 187 -1.99 16.67 12.96
N ALA A 188 -2.95 17.59 13.10
CA ALA A 188 -3.65 17.80 14.37
C ALA A 188 -4.48 16.56 14.78
N GLU A 189 -5.16 15.93 13.85
CA GLU A 189 -5.88 14.66 14.10
C GLU A 189 -4.93 13.52 14.46
N GLY A 190 -3.79 13.44 13.77
CA GLY A 190 -2.74 12.46 14.04
C GLY A 190 -2.15 12.62 15.45
N GLN A 191 -1.85 13.86 15.85
CA GLN A 191 -1.36 14.20 17.19
C GLN A 191 -2.40 13.84 18.25
N LYS A 192 -3.64 14.27 18.06
CA LYS A 192 -4.75 13.92 18.99
C LYS A 192 -4.89 12.41 19.15
N ARG A 193 -4.87 11.66 18.06
CA ARG A 193 -4.99 10.20 18.09
C ARG A 193 -3.79 9.55 18.78
N ALA A 194 -2.57 10.06 18.55
CA ALA A 194 -1.36 9.59 19.22
C ALA A 194 -1.40 9.83 20.72
N GLU A 195 -1.87 11.01 21.18
CA GLU A 195 -2.01 11.31 22.60
C GLU A 195 -3.07 10.42 23.28
N ILE A 196 -4.21 10.19 22.62
CA ILE A 196 -5.25 9.29 23.15
C ILE A 196 -4.70 7.87 23.30
N LEU A 197 -4.09 7.33 22.25
CA LEU A 197 -3.51 5.97 22.29
C LEU A 197 -2.41 5.83 23.34
N LYS A 198 -1.60 6.88 23.52
CA LYS A 198 -0.57 6.90 24.57
C LYS A 198 -1.19 6.87 25.96
N ALA A 199 -2.19 7.71 26.20
CA ALA A 199 -2.89 7.75 27.49
C ALA A 199 -3.64 6.44 27.79
N GLU A 200 -4.29 5.86 26.80
CA GLU A 200 -4.93 4.54 26.91
C GLU A 200 -3.90 3.44 27.24
N GLY A 201 -2.77 3.43 26.50
CA GLY A 201 -1.70 2.47 26.75
C GLY A 201 -1.05 2.61 28.14
N GLU A 202 -0.87 3.85 28.61
CA GLU A 202 -0.37 4.12 29.98
C GLU A 202 -1.38 3.63 31.04
N ALA A 203 -2.67 3.91 30.85
CA ALA A 203 -3.72 3.44 31.76
C ALA A 203 -3.81 1.91 31.80
N GLU A 204 -3.76 1.26 30.65
CA GLU A 204 -3.77 -0.20 30.55
C GLU A 204 -2.52 -0.81 31.20
N ALA A 205 -1.35 -0.22 30.98
CA ALA A 205 -0.10 -0.65 31.59
C ALA A 205 -0.16 -0.58 33.14
N VAL A 206 -0.78 0.47 33.69
CA VAL A 206 -0.99 0.60 35.14
C VAL A 206 -1.91 -0.50 35.66
N ILE A 207 -3.02 -0.77 34.98
CA ILE A 207 -3.96 -1.84 35.35
C ILE A 207 -3.28 -3.22 35.32
N VAL A 208 -2.54 -3.49 34.23
CA VAL A 208 -1.81 -4.76 34.07
C VAL A 208 -0.77 -4.95 35.19
N ARG A 209 0.00 -3.90 35.52
CA ARG A 209 0.98 -3.95 36.63
C ARG A 209 0.31 -4.19 37.98
N ALA A 210 -0.79 -3.47 38.26
CA ALA A 210 -1.52 -3.65 39.50
C ALA A 210 -2.10 -5.06 39.64
N ASN A 211 -2.62 -5.64 38.56
CA ASN A 211 -3.09 -7.01 38.52
C ASN A 211 -1.96 -8.04 38.71
N ALA A 212 -0.81 -7.81 38.07
CA ALA A 212 0.36 -8.66 38.22
C ALA A 212 0.90 -8.62 39.67
N ASP A 213 0.97 -7.44 40.29
CA ASP A 213 1.39 -7.27 41.69
C ASP A 213 0.41 -7.95 42.65
N LYS A 214 -0.90 -7.80 42.40
CA LYS A 214 -1.92 -8.51 43.18
C LYS A 214 -1.75 -10.02 43.08
N GLN A 215 -1.59 -10.54 41.87
CA GLN A 215 -1.43 -11.97 41.63
C GLN A 215 -0.14 -12.51 42.27
N SER A 216 0.95 -11.75 42.15
CA SER A 216 2.22 -12.09 42.80
C SER A 216 2.11 -12.18 44.31
N ARG A 217 1.42 -11.21 44.96
CA ARG A 217 1.18 -11.23 46.40
C ARG A 217 0.31 -12.39 46.85
N ILE A 218 -0.74 -12.72 46.08
CA ILE A 218 -1.60 -13.87 46.35
C ILE A 218 -0.79 -15.17 46.28
N LEU A 219 -0.04 -15.37 45.20
CA LEU A 219 0.77 -16.57 45.01
C LEU A 219 1.88 -16.72 46.08
N ALA A 220 2.49 -15.60 46.48
CA ALA A 220 3.47 -15.58 47.56
C ALA A 220 2.82 -15.98 48.89
N ALA A 221 1.66 -15.40 49.22
CA ALA A 221 0.94 -15.74 50.45
C ALA A 221 0.43 -17.19 50.47
N GLU A 222 -0.06 -17.69 49.34
CA GLU A 222 -0.47 -19.10 49.19
C GLU A 222 0.74 -20.05 49.35
N GLY A 223 1.88 -19.71 48.73
CA GLY A 223 3.12 -20.47 48.87
C GLY A 223 3.64 -20.51 50.31
N GLU A 224 3.59 -19.38 51.01
CA GLU A 224 3.96 -19.29 52.42
C GLU A 224 3.01 -20.12 53.31
N ALA A 225 1.70 -19.98 53.09
CA ALA A 225 0.68 -20.75 53.80
C ALA A 225 0.82 -22.26 53.58
N GLU A 226 1.07 -22.67 52.34
CA GLU A 226 1.30 -24.08 52.01
C GLU A 226 2.63 -24.60 52.63
N GLY A 227 3.68 -23.78 52.62
CA GLY A 227 4.97 -24.07 53.27
C GLY A 227 4.80 -24.29 54.77
N ILE A 228 4.08 -23.39 55.49
CA ILE A 228 3.76 -23.52 56.89
C ILE A 228 2.92 -24.77 57.15
N LEU A 229 1.90 -25.03 56.36
CA LEU A 229 1.05 -26.22 56.47
C LEU A 229 1.84 -27.52 56.30
N ARG A 230 2.74 -27.59 55.31
CA ARG A 230 3.62 -28.77 55.10
C ARG A 230 4.58 -28.95 56.30
N LEU A 231 5.14 -27.86 56.77
CA LEU A 231 6.05 -27.92 57.95
C LEU A 231 5.30 -28.42 59.23
N LYS A 232 4.10 -27.89 59.49
CA LYS A 232 3.28 -28.31 60.59
C LYS A 232 2.77 -29.75 60.49
N ARG A 233 2.46 -30.20 59.33
CA ARG A 233 2.13 -31.63 59.06
C ARG A 233 3.35 -32.52 59.33
N ALA A 234 4.51 -32.16 58.80
CA ALA A 234 5.74 -32.92 59.08
C ALA A 234 6.10 -32.97 60.54
N GLU A 235 5.94 -31.85 61.29
CA GLU A 235 6.10 -31.83 62.74
C GLU A 235 5.09 -32.76 63.48
N ALA A 236 3.80 -32.69 63.06
CA ALA A 236 2.77 -33.55 63.63
C ALA A 236 3.01 -35.05 63.40
N ASP A 237 3.42 -35.36 62.13
CA ASP A 237 3.79 -36.74 61.77
C ASP A 237 5.02 -37.23 62.53
N GLY A 238 6.03 -36.36 62.73
CA GLY A 238 7.18 -36.63 63.53
C GLY A 238 6.80 -36.93 65.02
N ILE A 239 5.89 -36.11 65.59
CA ILE A 239 5.37 -36.34 66.93
C ILE A 239 4.56 -37.65 67.01
N ASN A 240 3.74 -37.94 66.03
CA ASN A 240 2.98 -39.20 65.99
C ASN A 240 3.89 -40.46 65.87
N LEU A 241 4.97 -40.36 65.12
CA LEU A 241 5.98 -41.43 65.01
C LEU A 241 6.68 -41.65 66.33
N ILE A 242 7.04 -40.59 67.06
CA ILE A 242 7.64 -40.68 68.41
C ILE A 242 6.64 -41.33 69.39
N LYS A 243 5.37 -40.94 69.33
CA LYS A 243 4.32 -41.50 70.13
C LYS A 243 4.09 -43.00 69.91
N LYS A 244 4.10 -43.42 68.63
CA LYS A 244 3.96 -44.81 68.22
C LYS A 244 5.18 -45.69 68.61
N ALA A 245 6.37 -45.12 68.62
CA ALA A 245 7.60 -45.80 69.02
C ALA A 245 7.71 -46.07 70.56
N GLY A 246 6.68 -45.67 71.37
CA GLY A 246 6.70 -45.89 72.80
C GLY A 246 7.70 -44.94 73.46
N ALA A 247 7.34 -43.68 73.56
CA ALA A 247 8.22 -42.63 74.13
C ALA A 247 8.54 -42.94 75.57
N ASP A 248 9.74 -43.43 75.82
CA ASP A 248 10.32 -43.62 77.17
C ASP A 248 10.76 -42.27 77.71
N ASN A 249 10.86 -42.16 79.06
CA ASN A 249 11.29 -40.94 79.78
C ASN A 249 12.59 -40.36 79.26
N ALA A 250 13.48 -41.18 78.69
CA ALA A 250 14.72 -40.75 78.03
C ALA A 250 14.49 -39.95 76.76
N VAL A 251 13.51 -40.29 75.92
CA VAL A 251 13.16 -39.58 74.67
C VAL A 251 12.51 -38.23 74.95
N LEU A 252 11.69 -38.16 76.05
CA LEU A 252 11.11 -36.89 76.51
C LEU A 252 12.18 -35.92 77.04
N GLN A 253 13.20 -36.43 77.69
CA GLN A 253 14.34 -35.61 78.12
C GLN A 253 15.16 -35.07 76.97
N ILE A 254 15.46 -35.90 75.92
CA ILE A 254 16.15 -35.42 74.72
C ILE A 254 15.37 -34.34 74.03
N LYS A 255 14.04 -34.49 73.85
CA LYS A 255 13.17 -33.48 73.29
C LYS A 255 13.07 -32.21 74.12
N SER A 256 13.15 -32.28 75.43
CA SER A 256 13.18 -31.11 76.29
C SER A 256 14.52 -30.36 76.16
N PHE A 257 15.64 -31.08 76.01
CA PHE A 257 16.93 -30.44 75.68
C PHE A 257 16.96 -29.80 74.30
N GLU A 258 16.36 -30.40 73.23
CA GLU A 258 16.23 -29.79 71.93
C GLU A 258 15.36 -28.51 71.98
N ALA A 259 14.26 -28.51 72.74
CA ALA A 259 13.41 -27.32 72.91
C ALA A 259 14.18 -26.22 73.69
N LEU A 260 14.97 -26.58 74.66
CA LEU A 260 15.81 -25.65 75.41
C LEU A 260 16.93 -25.06 74.54
N ALA A 261 17.55 -25.85 73.70
CA ALA A 261 18.54 -25.38 72.70
C ALA A 261 17.95 -24.38 71.71
N LYS A 262 16.72 -24.62 71.18
CA LYS A 262 16.01 -23.68 70.34
C LYS A 262 15.65 -22.36 71.01
N VAL A 263 15.36 -22.40 72.33
CA VAL A 263 15.09 -21.19 73.11
C VAL A 263 16.40 -20.43 73.44
N ALA A 264 17.51 -21.14 73.61
CA ALA A 264 18.83 -20.54 73.79
C ALA A 264 19.42 -19.90 72.56
N ASP A 265 19.04 -20.35 71.36
CA ASP A 265 19.46 -19.78 70.02
C ASP A 265 18.67 -18.53 69.68
N GLY A 266 17.67 -18.14 70.46
CA GLY A 266 16.90 -16.92 70.30
C GLY A 266 17.64 -15.68 70.79
N GLN A 267 17.62 -14.57 70.05
CA GLN A 267 18.26 -13.27 70.37
C GLN A 267 17.68 -12.57 71.64
N SER A 268 17.09 -13.30 72.60
CA SER A 268 16.47 -12.74 73.80
C SER A 268 17.30 -12.98 75.03
N THR A 269 17.67 -11.90 75.76
CA THR A 269 18.50 -11.90 76.96
C THR A 269 17.78 -12.37 78.23
N LYS A 270 16.55 -12.87 78.17
CA LYS A 270 15.81 -13.39 79.31
C LYS A 270 15.46 -14.86 79.12
N ILE A 271 16.16 -15.73 79.77
CA ILE A 271 15.89 -17.18 79.83
C ILE A 271 15.02 -17.46 81.03
N VAL A 272 13.77 -17.85 80.85
CA VAL A 272 12.88 -18.35 81.90
C VAL A 272 13.04 -19.85 81.93
N VAL A 273 13.72 -20.35 82.97
CA VAL A 273 13.90 -21.80 83.20
C VAL A 273 12.81 -22.29 84.14
N PRO A 274 11.97 -23.27 83.76
CA PRO A 274 10.98 -23.87 84.62
C PRO A 274 11.66 -24.60 85.76
N SER A 275 11.15 -24.45 87.00
CA SER A 275 11.72 -24.95 88.26
C SER A 275 11.90 -26.47 88.34
N ASN A 276 11.31 -27.24 87.51
CA ASN A 276 11.41 -28.72 87.49
C ASN A 276 12.56 -29.26 86.59
N LEU A 277 13.39 -28.38 86.00
CA LEU A 277 14.60 -28.76 85.24
C LEU A 277 15.90 -28.37 85.90
N MET A 278 15.83 -27.96 87.11
CA MET A 278 17.02 -27.62 87.92
C MET A 278 17.74 -28.87 88.47
N ASP A 279 18.43 -29.58 87.57
CA ASP A 279 19.54 -30.43 88.03
C ASP A 279 20.85 -29.60 87.99
N LEU A 280 21.73 -29.78 88.91
CA LEU A 280 22.89 -28.91 89.14
C LEU A 280 23.77 -28.65 87.89
N SER A 281 23.73 -29.48 86.89
CA SER A 281 24.51 -29.36 85.69
C SER A 281 24.01 -28.26 84.70
N SER A 282 22.72 -27.90 84.77
CA SER A 282 22.11 -26.87 83.92
C SER A 282 22.39 -25.45 84.39
N VAL A 283 22.57 -25.26 85.72
CA VAL A 283 22.88 -23.95 86.28
C VAL A 283 24.31 -23.51 85.98
N VAL A 284 25.26 -24.46 85.95
CA VAL A 284 26.68 -24.15 85.63
C VAL A 284 26.87 -23.76 84.11
N LEU A 285 26.12 -24.35 83.21
CA LEU A 285 26.17 -23.99 81.78
C LEU A 285 25.54 -22.61 81.49
N ALA A 286 24.40 -22.30 82.09
CA ALA A 286 23.74 -21.01 81.99
C ALA A 286 24.56 -19.85 82.58
N ALA A 287 25.26 -20.09 83.71
CA ALA A 287 26.14 -19.12 84.33
C ALA A 287 27.41 -18.81 83.52
N LYS A 288 27.95 -19.81 82.79
CA LYS A 288 29.11 -19.64 81.92
C LYS A 288 28.78 -18.80 80.68
N GLU A 289 27.57 -18.90 80.10
CA GLU A 289 27.15 -18.17 78.93
C GLU A 289 26.86 -16.70 79.23
N ILE A 290 26.37 -16.39 80.44
CA ILE A 290 26.15 -15.01 80.91
C ILE A 290 27.47 -14.26 81.11
N ALA A 291 28.55 -14.97 81.48
CA ALA A 291 29.85 -14.38 81.72
C ALA A 291 30.71 -14.09 80.53
N THR A 292 30.33 -14.59 79.31
CA THR A 292 31.12 -14.45 78.06
C THR A 292 30.51 -13.50 77.00
N ASN A 293 29.33 -12.91 77.28
CA ASN A 293 28.71 -12.00 76.28
C ASN A 293 29.06 -10.53 76.61
N GLU A 294 30.02 -9.98 75.88
CA GLU A 294 30.23 -8.52 75.72
C GLU A 294 29.08 -7.90 74.97
N PRO A 295 28.64 -6.66 75.32
CA PRO A 295 27.54 -6.01 74.64
C PRO A 295 27.91 -5.60 73.16
N PRO A 296 27.05 -5.77 72.20
CA PRO A 296 27.34 -5.41 70.79
C PRO A 296 27.52 -3.89 70.64
N LYS A 297 28.60 -3.49 70.00
CA LYS A 297 28.89 -2.11 69.56
C LYS A 297 27.85 -1.62 68.58
N THR A 298 27.22 -0.52 68.89
CA THR A 298 26.26 0.21 68.06
C THR A 298 26.89 0.66 66.68
N PRO A 299 26.31 0.38 65.52
CA PRO A 299 26.80 0.92 64.29
C PRO A 299 26.42 2.40 64.10
N ALA A 300 27.42 3.22 63.72
CA ALA A 300 27.33 4.63 63.55
C ALA A 300 26.42 4.98 62.27
N THR A 301 25.56 5.93 62.48
CA THR A 301 24.69 6.53 61.42
C THR A 301 25.49 7.23 60.36
N PRO A 302 25.24 7.03 59.03
CA PRO A 302 25.86 7.81 58.01
C PRO A 302 25.18 9.18 57.85
N LYS A 303 26.00 10.25 57.92
CA LYS A 303 25.61 11.63 57.62
C LYS A 303 25.16 11.78 56.15
N LYS A 304 23.98 12.37 55.94
CA LYS A 304 23.53 12.92 54.65
C LYS A 304 24.50 14.00 54.18
N LYS A 305 24.90 13.90 52.93
CA LYS A 305 25.16 15.02 52.04
C LYS A 305 24.25 14.93 50.81
#